data_5862069c65c38f31544815d49034317f
#
_entry.id   5862069c65c38f31544815d49034317f
#
_cell.length_a   1.000
_cell.length_b   1.000
_cell.length_c   1.000
_cell.angle_alpha   90.00
_cell.angle_beta   90.00
_cell.angle_gamma   90.00
#
_symmetry.space_group_name_H-M   'P 1'
#
loop_
_entity.id
_entity.type
_entity.pdbx_description
1 polymer ?
#
loop_
_entity_poly.entity_id
_entity_poly.type
_entity_poly.pdbx_seq_one_letter_code
_entity_poly.pdbx_strand_id
1 'polypeptide(L)'
;MHIVSLAGGIGGARFLRGLRAAAPDASITVIGNTGDDITLFGLRVCPDLDTVMYTLGNGINEEQGWGRAKESHVVKEELAAYGVEPQWFGLGDRDFATHIVRSQMLEAGYPLSQITQALCARWQPGVRLLPMTDDRCETHVVVEDERGKRAVHFQEWWVRLRASIPAQSFALVGLDTAKPAPGVLEAIEQADVVILPPSNPVVSIGTILQIPGIRDALLPKTVVGVSPIIGGAPVRGMADACLTAIGVETTAQAVLELYGSELIDGWLVAEEDEGVALDGVRVVARPILMHDTDAAADIARTALDLAQEVAR
;
A
#
# COMPACT_ATOMS: atom_id res chain seq x y z
N MET A 1 -8.06 -17.08 14.24
CA MET A 1 -7.92 -16.82 12.79
C MET A 1 -6.71 -15.93 12.58
N HIS A 2 -5.86 -16.28 11.64
CA HIS A 2 -4.73 -15.49 11.20
C HIS A 2 -5.02 -14.90 9.82
N ILE A 3 -5.06 -13.57 9.73
CA ILE A 3 -5.34 -12.82 8.50
C ILE A 3 -4.05 -12.16 8.04
N VAL A 4 -3.71 -12.34 6.77
CA VAL A 4 -2.66 -11.56 6.12
C VAL A 4 -3.31 -10.53 5.20
N SER A 5 -2.82 -9.30 5.18
CA SER A 5 -3.25 -8.29 4.23
C SER A 5 -2.04 -7.64 3.55
N LEU A 6 -2.07 -7.54 2.22
CA LEU A 6 -1.10 -6.75 1.48
C LEU A 6 -1.61 -5.32 1.43
N ALA A 7 -0.83 -4.32 1.81
CA ALA A 7 -1.33 -2.96 1.86
C ALA A 7 -0.29 -1.92 1.41
N GLY A 8 -0.80 -0.89 0.74
CA GLY A 8 -0.09 0.35 0.46
C GLY A 8 -1.06 1.52 0.45
N GLY A 9 -0.58 2.69 0.83
CA GLY A 9 -1.32 3.94 0.79
C GLY A 9 -2.55 4.02 1.70
N ILE A 10 -3.31 5.09 1.50
CA ILE A 10 -4.46 5.44 2.34
C ILE A 10 -5.65 4.48 2.22
N GLY A 11 -5.91 3.95 1.01
CA GLY A 11 -7.02 3.02 0.78
C GLY A 11 -6.83 1.74 1.61
N GLY A 12 -5.64 1.13 1.54
CA GLY A 12 -5.26 -0.01 2.34
C GLY A 12 -5.33 0.26 3.84
N ALA A 13 -4.77 1.39 4.28
CA ALA A 13 -4.74 1.75 5.70
C ALA A 13 -6.14 1.95 6.30
N ARG A 14 -7.09 2.58 5.57
CA ARG A 14 -8.48 2.72 5.99
C ARG A 14 -9.21 1.39 6.06
N PHE A 15 -9.01 0.54 5.08
CA PHE A 15 -9.56 -0.81 5.09
C PHE A 15 -9.05 -1.61 6.30
N LEU A 16 -7.75 -1.55 6.59
CA LEU A 16 -7.15 -2.23 7.75
C LEU A 16 -7.72 -1.74 9.09
N ARG A 17 -8.09 -0.46 9.21
CA ARG A 17 -8.80 0.03 10.39
C ARG A 17 -10.16 -0.66 10.55
N GLY A 18 -10.91 -0.81 9.46
CA GLY A 18 -12.16 -1.56 9.42
C GLY A 18 -11.96 -3.05 9.70
N LEU A 19 -10.94 -3.66 9.10
CA LEU A 19 -10.63 -5.08 9.32
C LEU A 19 -10.32 -5.40 10.78
N ARG A 20 -9.55 -4.52 11.44
CA ARG A 20 -9.27 -4.66 12.88
C ARG A 20 -10.53 -4.53 13.74
N ALA A 21 -11.47 -3.64 13.34
CA ALA A 21 -12.75 -3.51 14.03
C ALA A 21 -13.70 -4.69 13.77
N ALA A 22 -13.68 -5.24 12.55
CA ALA A 22 -14.50 -6.39 12.15
C ALA A 22 -14.03 -7.72 12.79
N ALA A 23 -12.74 -7.86 13.03
CA ALA A 23 -12.13 -9.10 13.55
C ALA A 23 -11.19 -8.80 14.74
N PRO A 24 -11.73 -8.35 15.90
CA PRO A 24 -10.93 -7.89 17.03
C PRO A 24 -10.09 -9.00 17.67
N ASP A 25 -10.50 -10.26 17.55
CA ASP A 25 -9.82 -11.43 18.10
C ASP A 25 -8.87 -12.10 17.10
N ALA A 26 -8.79 -11.60 15.85
CA ALA A 26 -7.90 -12.16 14.84
C ALA A 26 -6.47 -11.65 15.01
N SER A 27 -5.50 -12.53 14.72
CA SER A 27 -4.12 -12.11 14.51
C SER A 27 -3.99 -11.56 13.09
N ILE A 28 -3.69 -10.27 12.94
CA ILE A 28 -3.56 -9.61 11.64
C ILE A 28 -2.09 -9.30 11.39
N THR A 29 -1.56 -9.79 10.27
CA THR A 29 -0.25 -9.40 9.74
C THR A 29 -0.44 -8.59 8.47
N VAL A 30 0.17 -7.41 8.40
CA VAL A 30 0.15 -6.53 7.23
C VAL A 30 1.51 -6.57 6.57
N ILE A 31 1.55 -6.89 5.28
CA ILE A 31 2.73 -6.78 4.44
C ILE A 31 2.61 -5.46 3.68
N GLY A 32 3.43 -4.49 4.08
CA GLY A 32 3.38 -3.13 3.55
C GLY A 32 4.31 -2.93 2.37
N ASN A 33 3.85 -2.15 1.39
CA ASN A 33 4.65 -1.72 0.25
C ASN A 33 5.82 -0.84 0.70
N THR A 34 6.99 -1.07 0.14
CA THR A 34 8.21 -0.25 0.29
C THR A 34 8.73 0.30 -1.04
N GLY A 35 7.99 0.06 -2.14
CA GLY A 35 8.35 0.59 -3.46
C GLY A 35 8.28 2.10 -3.56
N ASP A 36 7.50 2.74 -2.70
CA ASP A 36 7.33 4.19 -2.65
C ASP A 36 8.34 4.89 -1.72
N ASP A 37 9.19 4.10 -1.05
CA ASP A 37 10.20 4.61 -0.13
C ASP A 37 11.20 5.51 -0.82
N ILE A 38 11.52 6.64 -0.19
CA ILE A 38 12.42 7.64 -0.76
C ILE A 38 13.42 8.15 0.30
N THR A 39 14.59 8.59 -0.15
CA THR A 39 15.54 9.29 0.73
C THR A 39 15.47 10.78 0.48
N LEU A 40 15.11 11.54 1.51
CA LEU A 40 14.99 13.00 1.50
C LEU A 40 15.77 13.60 2.67
N PHE A 41 16.57 14.62 2.42
CA PHE A 41 17.39 15.26 3.46
C PHE A 41 18.32 14.28 4.21
N GLY A 42 18.75 13.19 3.54
CA GLY A 42 19.50 12.12 4.18
C GLY A 42 18.67 11.17 5.04
N LEU A 43 17.34 11.36 5.10
CA LEU A 43 16.43 10.53 5.89
C LEU A 43 15.64 9.56 5.01
N ARG A 44 15.48 8.33 5.47
CA ARG A 44 14.62 7.33 4.83
C ARG A 44 13.16 7.57 5.21
N VAL A 45 12.34 7.84 4.22
CA VAL A 45 10.90 8.06 4.32
C VAL A 45 10.21 6.84 3.71
N CYS A 46 9.29 6.21 4.46
CA CYS A 46 8.54 5.02 4.03
C CYS A 46 7.04 5.34 4.03
N PRO A 47 6.51 6.01 2.99
CA PRO A 47 5.17 6.61 3.03
C PRO A 47 4.05 5.62 3.33
N ASP A 48 4.10 4.42 2.74
CA ASP A 48 3.04 3.42 2.90
C ASP A 48 3.08 2.76 4.27
N LEU A 49 4.27 2.36 4.75
CA LEU A 49 4.42 1.82 6.11
C LEU A 49 3.98 2.84 7.16
N ASP A 50 4.39 4.11 6.99
CA ASP A 50 4.04 5.18 7.92
C ASP A 50 2.54 5.48 7.90
N THR A 51 1.91 5.51 6.73
CA THR A 51 0.46 5.70 6.59
C THR A 51 -0.31 4.60 7.30
N VAL A 52 0.07 3.32 7.13
CA VAL A 52 -0.55 2.20 7.84
C VAL A 52 -0.35 2.34 9.35
N MET A 53 0.89 2.55 9.78
CA MET A 53 1.25 2.67 11.20
C MET A 53 0.53 3.84 11.87
N TYR A 54 0.49 5.02 11.25
CA TYR A 54 -0.18 6.21 11.80
C TYR A 54 -1.70 6.06 11.79
N THR A 55 -2.28 5.48 10.74
CA THR A 55 -3.72 5.25 10.66
C THR A 55 -4.19 4.33 11.77
N LEU A 56 -3.53 3.18 11.95
CA LEU A 56 -3.91 2.20 12.96
C LEU A 56 -3.53 2.64 14.38
N GLY A 57 -2.48 3.45 14.52
CA GLY A 57 -2.05 4.06 15.78
C GLY A 57 -2.77 5.37 16.14
N ASN A 58 -3.81 5.75 15.40
CA ASN A 58 -4.63 6.97 15.61
C ASN A 58 -3.84 8.29 15.58
N GLY A 59 -2.78 8.35 14.78
CA GLY A 59 -1.93 9.53 14.62
C GLY A 59 -1.93 10.15 13.24
N ILE A 60 -2.72 9.61 12.29
CA ILE A 60 -2.81 10.09 10.92
C ILE A 60 -3.50 11.46 10.84
N ASN A 61 -3.14 12.28 9.86
CA ASN A 61 -3.93 13.43 9.45
C ASN A 61 -5.12 12.93 8.61
N GLU A 62 -6.32 12.93 9.18
CA GLU A 62 -7.52 12.36 8.55
C GLU A 62 -7.95 13.12 7.28
N GLU A 63 -7.72 14.44 7.22
CA GLU A 63 -8.09 15.27 6.06
C GLU A 63 -7.19 14.96 4.86
N GLN A 64 -5.88 14.95 5.07
CA GLN A 64 -4.91 14.61 4.04
C GLN A 64 -4.91 13.11 3.74
N GLY A 65 -5.07 12.27 4.77
CA GLY A 65 -5.01 10.82 4.70
C GLY A 65 -3.57 10.27 4.66
N TRP A 66 -2.56 11.12 4.87
CA TRP A 66 -1.15 10.80 5.02
C TRP A 66 -0.48 11.79 5.97
N GLY A 67 0.72 11.47 6.44
CA GLY A 67 1.41 12.28 7.43
C GLY A 67 0.72 12.26 8.80
N ARG A 68 1.25 13.01 9.74
CA ARG A 68 0.76 13.01 11.12
C ARG A 68 -0.25 14.12 11.39
N ALA A 69 -1.14 13.88 12.32
CA ALA A 69 -2.04 14.91 12.83
C ALA A 69 -1.28 16.00 13.62
N LYS A 70 -1.78 17.23 13.58
CA LYS A 70 -1.27 18.37 14.34
C LYS A 70 0.20 18.68 14.01
N GLU A 71 0.58 18.60 12.75
CA GLU A 71 1.91 18.96 12.28
C GLU A 71 2.12 20.48 12.27
N SER A 72 3.38 20.87 12.48
CA SER A 72 3.96 22.14 12.08
C SER A 72 5.02 21.88 11.00
N HIS A 73 5.53 22.91 10.35
CA HIS A 73 6.46 22.78 9.22
C HIS A 73 7.68 23.69 9.37
N VAL A 74 8.06 23.98 10.63
CA VAL A 74 9.18 24.89 10.95
C VAL A 74 10.49 24.33 10.39
N VAL A 75 10.75 23.03 10.56
CA VAL A 75 11.95 22.38 10.00
C VAL A 75 12.03 22.55 8.50
N LYS A 76 10.90 22.37 7.79
CA LYS A 76 10.84 22.57 6.34
C LYS A 76 11.14 24.02 5.93
N GLU A 77 10.60 24.99 6.67
CA GLU A 77 10.85 26.43 6.45
C GLU A 77 12.32 26.77 6.65
N GLU A 78 12.94 26.27 7.71
CA GLU A 78 14.37 26.46 7.99
C GLU A 78 15.25 25.80 6.92
N LEU A 79 14.95 24.58 6.49
CA LEU A 79 15.68 23.92 5.40
C LEU A 79 15.61 24.73 4.10
N ALA A 80 14.43 25.31 3.80
CA ALA A 80 14.27 26.19 2.64
C ALA A 80 15.12 27.46 2.77
N ALA A 81 15.19 28.05 3.96
CA ALA A 81 16.02 29.24 4.23
C ALA A 81 17.52 28.95 4.03
N TYR A 82 17.99 27.73 4.29
CA TYR A 82 19.34 27.27 3.97
C TYR A 82 19.53 26.88 2.49
N GLY A 83 18.47 26.92 1.66
CA GLY A 83 18.53 26.52 0.25
C GLY A 83 18.61 25.00 0.05
N VAL A 84 18.21 24.21 1.03
CA VAL A 84 18.24 22.74 0.95
C VAL A 84 17.09 22.24 0.08
N GLU A 85 17.36 21.39 -0.86
CA GLU A 85 16.38 20.73 -1.75
C GLU A 85 16.21 19.23 -1.38
N PRO A 86 15.07 18.61 -1.69
CA PRO A 86 13.92 19.15 -2.42
C PRO A 86 12.87 19.81 -1.50
N GLN A 87 12.21 20.88 -1.97
CA GLN A 87 11.13 21.55 -1.23
C GLN A 87 9.71 21.07 -1.58
N TRP A 88 9.60 20.20 -2.61
CA TRP A 88 8.30 19.73 -3.10
C TRP A 88 7.67 18.65 -2.22
N PHE A 89 8.44 17.95 -1.37
CA PHE A 89 7.90 16.95 -0.45
C PHE A 89 7.66 17.61 0.93
N GLY A 90 6.41 17.52 1.39
CA GLY A 90 6.03 18.14 2.67
C GLY A 90 6.17 17.17 3.83
N LEU A 91 7.27 17.23 4.57
CA LEU A 91 7.40 16.56 5.86
C LEU A 91 7.00 17.48 7.00
N GLY A 92 6.19 16.99 7.93
CA GLY A 92 5.87 17.70 9.16
C GLY A 92 6.96 17.53 10.22
N ASP A 93 7.03 18.46 11.17
CA ASP A 93 8.07 18.46 12.21
C ASP A 93 8.04 17.22 13.10
N ARG A 94 6.85 16.68 13.36
CA ARG A 94 6.68 15.43 14.11
C ARG A 94 7.02 14.21 13.28
N ASP A 95 6.75 14.25 11.97
CA ASP A 95 7.06 13.18 11.03
C ASP A 95 8.58 13.03 10.87
N PHE A 96 9.32 14.14 10.88
CA PHE A 96 10.78 14.12 10.93
C PHE A 96 11.32 13.23 12.04
N ALA A 97 10.70 13.19 13.23
CA ALA A 97 11.15 12.34 14.33
C ALA A 97 11.12 10.84 13.96
N THR A 98 10.09 10.38 13.24
CA THR A 98 9.99 9.00 12.77
C THR A 98 11.10 8.70 11.75
N HIS A 99 11.34 9.60 10.81
CA HIS A 99 12.36 9.42 9.77
C HIS A 99 13.79 9.49 10.33
N ILE A 100 14.05 10.34 11.32
CA ILE A 100 15.33 10.43 12.02
C ILE A 100 15.61 9.10 12.74
N VAL A 101 14.67 8.58 13.53
CA VAL A 101 14.83 7.32 14.26
C VAL A 101 15.07 6.17 13.28
N ARG A 102 14.27 6.09 12.21
CA ARG A 102 14.45 5.07 11.17
C ARG A 102 15.83 5.15 10.53
N SER A 103 16.26 6.33 10.15
CA SER A 103 17.54 6.53 9.45
C SER A 103 18.74 6.23 10.33
N GLN A 104 18.69 6.63 11.62
CA GLN A 104 19.73 6.28 12.59
C GLN A 104 19.84 4.76 12.80
N MET A 105 18.72 4.06 12.88
CA MET A 105 18.72 2.61 13.02
C MET A 105 19.25 1.92 11.75
N LEU A 106 18.88 2.41 10.54
CA LEU A 106 19.44 1.91 9.28
C LEU A 106 20.97 2.11 9.24
N GLU A 107 21.47 3.28 9.63
CA GLU A 107 22.90 3.58 9.71
C GLU A 107 23.62 2.67 10.71
N ALA A 108 22.94 2.31 11.80
CA ALA A 108 23.45 1.35 12.78
C ALA A 108 23.37 -0.13 12.30
N GLY A 109 22.87 -0.38 11.08
CA GLY A 109 22.83 -1.71 10.45
C GLY A 109 21.60 -2.55 10.78
N TYR A 110 20.58 -1.98 11.40
CA TYR A 110 19.31 -2.70 11.62
C TYR A 110 18.52 -2.81 10.30
N PRO A 111 17.92 -3.98 10.01
CA PRO A 111 17.05 -4.14 8.84
C PRO A 111 15.71 -3.41 9.04
N LEU A 112 15.07 -3.03 7.94
CA LEU A 112 13.82 -2.26 7.95
C LEU A 112 12.70 -2.97 8.72
N SER A 113 12.64 -4.30 8.69
CA SER A 113 11.68 -5.10 9.45
C SER A 113 11.78 -4.90 10.96
N GLN A 114 13.01 -4.89 11.50
CA GLN A 114 13.25 -4.63 12.94
C GLN A 114 12.96 -3.17 13.30
N ILE A 115 13.29 -2.24 12.41
CA ILE A 115 13.00 -0.82 12.60
C ILE A 115 11.48 -0.58 12.61
N THR A 116 10.76 -1.18 11.67
CA THR A 116 9.30 -1.12 11.62
C THR A 116 8.68 -1.66 12.89
N GLN A 117 9.18 -2.78 13.41
CA GLN A 117 8.75 -3.33 14.70
C GLN A 117 8.99 -2.35 15.85
N ALA A 118 10.17 -1.73 15.92
CA ALA A 118 10.50 -0.74 16.96
C ALA A 118 9.60 0.50 16.90
N LEU A 119 9.31 1.00 15.70
CA LEU A 119 8.37 2.12 15.50
C LEU A 119 6.94 1.72 15.89
N CYS A 120 6.51 0.52 15.53
CA CYS A 120 5.19 -0.03 15.91
C CYS A 120 5.06 -0.23 17.43
N ALA A 121 6.15 -0.49 18.16
CA ALA A 121 6.12 -0.56 19.63
C ALA A 121 5.65 0.76 20.26
N ARG A 122 5.96 1.91 19.66
CA ARG A 122 5.45 3.21 20.09
C ARG A 122 4.01 3.47 19.63
N TRP A 123 3.69 3.10 18.39
CA TRP A 123 2.41 3.44 17.77
C TRP A 123 1.27 2.50 18.15
N GLN A 124 1.59 1.27 18.57
CA GLN A 124 0.61 0.24 18.97
C GLN A 124 -0.51 0.04 17.92
N PRO A 125 -0.17 -0.25 16.65
CA PRO A 125 -1.16 -0.33 15.57
C PRO A 125 -2.16 -1.49 15.74
N GLY A 126 -1.93 -2.41 16.69
CA GLY A 126 -2.79 -3.57 16.93
C GLY A 126 -2.70 -4.66 15.85
N VAL A 127 -1.70 -4.56 14.98
CA VAL A 127 -1.38 -5.54 13.93
C VAL A 127 0.14 -5.74 13.88
N ARG A 128 0.59 -6.85 13.31
CA ARG A 128 1.99 -7.03 12.96
C ARG A 128 2.23 -6.40 11.58
N LEU A 129 2.97 -5.31 11.52
CA LEU A 129 3.33 -4.63 10.28
C LEU A 129 4.73 -5.06 9.84
N LEU A 130 4.85 -5.64 8.65
CA LEU A 130 6.10 -6.05 8.00
C LEU A 130 6.31 -5.26 6.72
N PRO A 131 7.51 -4.77 6.42
CA PRO A 131 7.83 -4.33 5.06
C PRO A 131 7.82 -5.54 4.12
N MET A 132 7.50 -5.34 2.84
CA MET A 132 7.56 -6.43 1.85
C MET A 132 8.99 -6.98 1.70
N THR A 133 10.00 -6.14 1.91
CA THR A 133 11.43 -6.47 1.82
C THR A 133 12.24 -5.58 2.75
N ASP A 134 13.39 -6.05 3.23
CA ASP A 134 14.39 -5.24 3.91
C ASP A 134 15.37 -4.60 2.92
N ASP A 135 15.38 -5.07 1.67
CA ASP A 135 16.26 -4.58 0.63
C ASP A 135 15.72 -3.26 0.05
N ARG A 136 16.64 -2.43 -0.45
CA ARG A 136 16.25 -1.20 -1.14
C ARG A 136 15.61 -1.54 -2.48
N CYS A 137 14.30 -1.30 -2.58
CA CYS A 137 13.50 -1.59 -3.76
C CYS A 137 12.54 -0.41 -3.99
N GLU A 138 12.74 0.36 -5.08
CA GLU A 138 12.05 1.65 -5.29
C GLU A 138 11.40 1.70 -6.67
N THR A 139 10.14 2.14 -6.70
CA THR A 139 9.38 2.32 -7.94
C THR A 139 9.83 3.58 -8.67
N HIS A 140 10.25 3.41 -9.90
CA HIS A 140 10.56 4.48 -10.84
C HIS A 140 9.55 4.50 -11.98
N VAL A 141 9.19 5.69 -12.41
CA VAL A 141 8.26 5.95 -13.51
C VAL A 141 9.06 6.35 -14.72
N VAL A 142 8.89 5.65 -15.82
CA VAL A 142 9.45 6.04 -17.10
C VAL A 142 8.51 7.07 -17.72
N VAL A 143 9.03 8.25 -17.97
CA VAL A 143 8.32 9.36 -18.60
C VAL A 143 9.09 9.86 -19.83
N GLU A 144 8.38 10.51 -20.75
CA GLU A 144 8.97 11.15 -21.90
C GLU A 144 8.38 12.55 -22.08
N ASP A 145 9.25 13.54 -22.15
CA ASP A 145 8.91 14.94 -22.37
C ASP A 145 9.98 15.61 -23.26
N GLU A 146 9.99 16.94 -23.34
CA GLU A 146 10.97 17.71 -24.12
C GLU A 146 12.44 17.42 -23.74
N ARG A 147 12.69 16.89 -22.55
CA ARG A 147 14.02 16.46 -22.08
C ARG A 147 14.37 15.03 -22.51
N GLY A 148 13.48 14.38 -23.26
CA GLY A 148 13.61 12.99 -23.69
C GLY A 148 13.08 11.98 -22.67
N LYS A 149 13.31 10.70 -22.97
CA LYS A 149 12.89 9.57 -22.12
C LYS A 149 13.81 9.44 -20.91
N ARG A 150 13.21 9.41 -19.71
CA ARG A 150 13.93 9.24 -18.43
C ARG A 150 13.09 8.52 -17.39
N ALA A 151 13.76 7.95 -16.41
CA ALA A 151 13.12 7.41 -15.20
C ALA A 151 13.18 8.46 -14.09
N VAL A 152 12.07 8.67 -13.41
CA VAL A 152 11.96 9.52 -12.22
C VAL A 152 11.42 8.68 -11.06
N HIS A 153 11.79 9.01 -9.84
CA HIS A 153 11.24 8.31 -8.67
C HIS A 153 9.71 8.50 -8.62
N PHE A 154 8.95 7.47 -8.18
CA PHE A 154 7.49 7.52 -8.12
C PHE A 154 6.98 8.72 -7.32
N GLN A 155 7.56 9.02 -6.17
CA GLN A 155 7.18 10.17 -5.35
C GLN A 155 7.43 11.52 -6.05
N GLU A 156 8.48 11.62 -6.87
CA GLU A 156 8.70 12.82 -7.69
C GLU A 156 7.61 12.96 -8.77
N TRP A 157 7.30 11.89 -9.47
CA TRP A 157 6.25 11.88 -10.49
C TRP A 157 4.88 12.21 -9.89
N TRP A 158 4.57 11.60 -8.74
CA TRP A 158 3.31 11.77 -8.03
C TRP A 158 3.17 13.15 -7.39
N VAL A 159 4.10 13.54 -6.50
CA VAL A 159 3.96 14.72 -5.63
C VAL A 159 4.42 15.98 -6.34
N ARG A 160 5.61 15.95 -6.96
CA ARG A 160 6.19 17.13 -7.63
C ARG A 160 5.53 17.40 -8.97
N LEU A 161 5.46 16.38 -9.82
CA LEU A 161 4.94 16.50 -11.17
C LEU A 161 3.41 16.34 -11.24
N ARG A 162 2.77 15.88 -10.17
CA ARG A 162 1.31 15.64 -10.10
C ARG A 162 0.80 14.78 -11.24
N ALA A 163 1.61 13.79 -11.66
CA ALA A 163 1.40 12.93 -12.82
C ALA A 163 1.05 13.70 -14.12
N SER A 164 1.45 14.95 -14.23
CA SER A 164 1.17 15.79 -15.41
C SER A 164 1.90 15.32 -16.68
N ILE A 165 2.97 14.53 -16.51
CA ILE A 165 3.65 13.83 -17.60
C ILE A 165 3.15 12.40 -17.58
N PRO A 166 2.50 11.90 -18.66
CA PRO A 166 2.00 10.53 -18.68
C PRO A 166 3.13 9.52 -18.45
N ALA A 167 2.86 8.56 -17.55
CA ALA A 167 3.76 7.43 -17.35
C ALA A 167 3.70 6.50 -18.57
N GLN A 168 4.85 6.03 -19.02
CA GLN A 168 4.94 5.03 -20.08
C GLN A 168 5.10 3.61 -19.54
N SER A 169 5.75 3.48 -18.40
CA SER A 169 5.92 2.21 -17.69
C SER A 169 6.45 2.47 -16.28
N PHE A 170 6.40 1.43 -15.46
CA PHE A 170 7.00 1.41 -14.11
C PHE A 170 8.16 0.42 -14.10
N ALA A 171 9.20 0.76 -13.34
CA ALA A 171 10.35 -0.11 -13.08
C ALA A 171 10.60 -0.16 -11.58
N LEU A 172 10.70 -1.35 -11.03
CA LEU A 172 11.04 -1.57 -9.63
C LEU A 172 12.55 -1.77 -9.53
N VAL A 173 13.26 -0.71 -9.19
CA VAL A 173 14.73 -0.70 -9.10
C VAL A 173 15.16 -1.43 -7.84
N GLY A 174 16.07 -2.41 -7.98
CA GLY A 174 16.54 -3.28 -6.90
C GLY A 174 15.78 -4.60 -6.78
N LEU A 175 14.77 -4.85 -7.62
CA LEU A 175 13.97 -6.07 -7.59
C LEU A 175 14.78 -7.36 -7.78
N ASP A 176 15.81 -7.31 -8.65
CA ASP A 176 16.65 -8.44 -9.01
C ASP A 176 17.41 -9.05 -7.82
N THR A 177 17.64 -8.27 -6.77
CA THR A 177 18.32 -8.72 -5.53
C THR A 177 17.39 -8.77 -4.33
N ALA A 178 16.18 -8.22 -4.44
CA ALA A 178 15.24 -8.14 -3.34
C ALA A 178 14.73 -9.52 -2.90
N LYS A 179 14.58 -9.67 -1.57
CA LYS A 179 14.01 -10.85 -0.93
C LYS A 179 12.88 -10.43 0.00
N PRO A 180 11.88 -11.29 0.23
CA PRO A 180 10.87 -11.03 1.25
C PRO A 180 11.53 -10.75 2.60
N ALA A 181 11.04 -9.75 3.32
CA ALA A 181 11.53 -9.49 4.67
C ALA A 181 11.25 -10.69 5.60
N PRO A 182 12.07 -10.87 6.66
CA PRO A 182 11.88 -11.95 7.61
C PRO A 182 10.46 -11.96 8.20
N GLY A 183 9.80 -13.10 8.15
CA GLY A 183 8.44 -13.30 8.64
C GLY A 183 7.33 -13.06 7.60
N VAL A 184 7.65 -12.60 6.38
CA VAL A 184 6.65 -12.38 5.31
C VAL A 184 6.11 -13.71 4.79
N LEU A 185 6.98 -14.61 4.33
CA LEU A 185 6.56 -15.90 3.78
C LEU A 185 5.92 -16.79 4.87
N GLU A 186 6.48 -16.78 6.08
CA GLU A 186 5.92 -17.50 7.23
C GLU A 186 4.51 -17.01 7.61
N ALA A 187 4.29 -15.69 7.53
CA ALA A 187 2.97 -15.13 7.80
C ALA A 187 1.95 -15.58 6.73
N ILE A 188 2.35 -15.59 5.45
CA ILE A 188 1.50 -16.08 4.35
C ILE A 188 1.22 -17.57 4.54
N GLU A 189 2.24 -18.37 4.84
CA GLU A 189 2.09 -19.81 5.08
C GLU A 189 1.08 -20.13 6.21
N GLN A 190 1.12 -19.35 7.29
CA GLN A 190 0.25 -19.51 8.45
C GLN A 190 -1.12 -18.86 8.30
N ALA A 191 -1.35 -18.10 7.22
CA ALA A 191 -2.62 -17.40 7.02
C ALA A 191 -3.78 -18.36 6.77
N ASP A 192 -4.89 -18.13 7.47
CA ASP A 192 -6.19 -18.74 7.17
C ASP A 192 -6.83 -18.06 5.95
N VAL A 193 -6.59 -16.76 5.79
CA VAL A 193 -7.07 -15.94 4.66
C VAL A 193 -6.11 -14.82 4.35
N VAL A 194 -6.01 -14.48 3.07
CA VAL A 194 -5.27 -13.29 2.60
C VAL A 194 -6.27 -12.28 2.01
N ILE A 195 -6.13 -11.02 2.43
CA ILE A 195 -6.98 -9.93 1.93
C ILE A 195 -6.14 -8.94 1.13
N LEU A 196 -6.57 -8.64 -0.09
CA LEU A 196 -6.06 -7.54 -0.90
C LEU A 196 -7.02 -6.35 -0.74
N PRO A 197 -6.68 -5.34 0.06
CA PRO A 197 -7.52 -4.16 0.27
C PRO A 197 -7.54 -3.28 -0.98
N PRO A 198 -8.39 -2.23 -1.05
CA PRO A 198 -8.47 -1.32 -2.20
C PRO A 198 -7.26 -0.37 -2.25
N SER A 199 -6.07 -0.94 -2.36
CA SER A 199 -4.80 -0.27 -2.63
C SER A 199 -4.53 -0.23 -4.13
N ASN A 200 -3.61 0.65 -4.57
CA ASN A 200 -3.25 0.75 -5.98
C ASN A 200 -2.76 -0.61 -6.52
N PRO A 201 -3.39 -1.15 -7.59
CA PRO A 201 -3.08 -2.48 -8.08
C PRO A 201 -1.72 -2.58 -8.78
N VAL A 202 -1.15 -1.45 -9.22
CA VAL A 202 0.12 -1.40 -9.95
C VAL A 202 1.28 -1.11 -9.00
N VAL A 203 1.24 0.05 -8.34
CA VAL A 203 2.38 0.56 -7.57
C VAL A 203 2.33 0.23 -6.07
N SER A 204 1.28 -0.41 -5.58
CA SER A 204 1.22 -0.92 -4.19
C SER A 204 1.13 -2.44 -4.18
N ILE A 205 -0.05 -3.03 -4.49
CA ILE A 205 -0.22 -4.49 -4.47
C ILE A 205 0.69 -5.16 -5.51
N GLY A 206 0.71 -4.63 -6.75
CA GLY A 206 1.55 -5.16 -7.82
C GLY A 206 3.04 -5.12 -7.49
N THR A 207 3.48 -4.11 -6.75
CA THR A 207 4.87 -4.00 -6.27
C THR A 207 5.19 -5.09 -5.24
N ILE A 208 4.30 -5.33 -4.26
CA ILE A 208 4.46 -6.39 -3.26
C ILE A 208 4.50 -7.77 -3.95
N LEU A 209 3.60 -8.00 -4.90
CA LEU A 209 3.51 -9.29 -5.63
C LEU A 209 4.74 -9.58 -6.50
N GLN A 210 5.52 -8.57 -6.89
CA GLN A 210 6.74 -8.74 -7.67
C GLN A 210 7.93 -9.21 -6.83
N ILE A 211 7.91 -9.04 -5.50
CA ILE A 211 8.99 -9.54 -4.64
C ILE A 211 9.05 -11.07 -4.78
N PRO A 212 10.22 -11.64 -5.15
CA PRO A 212 10.35 -13.07 -5.44
C PRO A 212 9.82 -13.97 -4.33
N GLY A 213 8.91 -14.88 -4.69
CA GLY A 213 8.30 -15.86 -3.78
C GLY A 213 7.02 -15.40 -3.08
N ILE A 214 6.69 -14.08 -3.04
CA ILE A 214 5.45 -13.64 -2.39
C ILE A 214 4.21 -14.12 -3.19
N ARG A 215 4.17 -13.87 -4.52
CA ARG A 215 3.03 -14.33 -5.34
C ARG A 215 2.86 -15.85 -5.26
N ASP A 216 3.95 -16.59 -5.37
CA ASP A 216 3.91 -18.06 -5.32
C ASP A 216 3.39 -18.59 -3.98
N ALA A 217 3.76 -17.94 -2.88
CA ALA A 217 3.28 -18.30 -1.54
C ALA A 217 1.78 -18.03 -1.35
N LEU A 218 1.19 -17.10 -2.12
CA LEU A 218 -0.23 -16.76 -2.08
C LEU A 218 -1.10 -17.75 -2.87
N LEU A 219 -0.59 -18.38 -3.93
CA LEU A 219 -1.37 -19.25 -4.82
C LEU A 219 -2.13 -20.40 -4.10
N PRO A 220 -1.58 -21.05 -3.05
CA PRO A 220 -2.30 -22.09 -2.32
C PRO A 220 -3.26 -21.55 -1.24
N LYS A 221 -3.40 -20.24 -1.10
CA LYS A 221 -4.19 -19.59 -0.04
C LYS A 221 -5.54 -19.11 -0.55
N THR A 222 -6.52 -19.04 0.35
CA THR A 222 -7.77 -18.33 0.07
C THR A 222 -7.50 -16.84 0.03
N VAL A 223 -7.65 -16.22 -1.15
CA VAL A 223 -7.37 -14.81 -1.38
C VAL A 223 -8.64 -14.07 -1.79
N VAL A 224 -9.00 -13.05 -1.00
CA VAL A 224 -10.13 -12.17 -1.31
C VAL A 224 -9.63 -10.75 -1.52
N GLY A 225 -10.05 -10.15 -2.63
CA GLY A 225 -9.70 -8.76 -2.94
C GLY A 225 -10.91 -7.83 -2.90
N VAL A 226 -10.64 -6.55 -2.68
CA VAL A 226 -11.62 -5.46 -2.75
C VAL A 226 -11.20 -4.51 -3.86
N SER A 227 -12.11 -4.20 -4.78
CA SER A 227 -11.82 -3.32 -5.90
C SER A 227 -11.39 -1.92 -5.44
N PRO A 228 -10.29 -1.38 -5.98
CA PRO A 228 -9.92 0.01 -5.80
C PRO A 228 -10.65 0.96 -6.73
N ILE A 229 -11.47 0.43 -7.64
CA ILE A 229 -12.22 1.18 -8.66
C ILE A 229 -13.72 1.07 -8.35
N ILE A 230 -14.40 2.18 -8.41
CA ILE A 230 -15.86 2.31 -8.25
C ILE A 230 -16.40 3.05 -9.47
N GLY A 231 -17.29 2.42 -10.25
CA GLY A 231 -17.94 3.07 -11.40
C GLY A 231 -16.93 3.62 -12.43
N GLY A 232 -15.82 2.94 -12.65
CA GLY A 232 -14.80 3.34 -13.62
C GLY A 232 -13.79 4.38 -13.12
N ALA A 233 -13.74 4.69 -11.82
CA ALA A 233 -12.80 5.67 -11.27
C ALA A 233 -12.22 5.23 -9.92
N PRO A 234 -10.94 5.57 -9.62
CA PRO A 234 -10.41 5.41 -8.28
C PRO A 234 -11.02 6.44 -7.33
N VAL A 235 -11.33 6.03 -6.10
CA VAL A 235 -11.87 6.95 -5.07
C VAL A 235 -10.82 7.98 -4.66
N ARG A 236 -9.58 7.55 -4.55
CA ARG A 236 -8.42 8.39 -4.24
C ARG A 236 -7.19 7.86 -4.95
N GLY A 237 -6.23 8.74 -5.12
CA GLY A 237 -4.97 8.40 -5.74
C GLY A 237 -5.05 8.43 -7.27
N MET A 238 -4.11 7.77 -7.93
CA MET A 238 -3.95 7.78 -9.38
C MET A 238 -3.82 6.36 -9.94
N ALA A 239 -4.71 5.48 -9.47
CA ALA A 239 -4.75 4.12 -9.99
C ALA A 239 -5.12 4.12 -11.49
N ASP A 240 -5.93 5.08 -11.94
CA ASP A 240 -6.27 5.32 -13.34
C ASP A 240 -5.03 5.60 -14.20
N ALA A 241 -4.20 6.57 -13.79
CA ALA A 241 -2.96 6.89 -14.50
C ALA A 241 -1.98 5.70 -14.50
N CYS A 242 -1.91 4.95 -13.38
CA CYS A 242 -1.05 3.77 -13.27
C CYS A 242 -1.54 2.62 -14.17
N LEU A 243 -2.84 2.34 -14.19
CA LEU A 243 -3.45 1.32 -15.05
C LEU A 243 -3.26 1.67 -16.53
N THR A 244 -3.55 2.92 -16.92
CA THR A 244 -3.34 3.41 -18.28
C THR A 244 -1.88 3.21 -18.75
N ALA A 245 -0.90 3.47 -17.88
CA ALA A 245 0.52 3.32 -18.22
C ALA A 245 0.94 1.87 -18.51
N ILE A 246 0.20 0.88 -17.98
CA ILE A 246 0.44 -0.54 -18.27
C ILE A 246 -0.56 -1.11 -19.29
N GLY A 247 -1.37 -0.26 -19.95
CA GLY A 247 -2.35 -0.67 -20.95
C GLY A 247 -3.59 -1.39 -20.42
N VAL A 248 -3.93 -1.18 -19.13
CA VAL A 248 -5.09 -1.76 -18.47
C VAL A 248 -6.17 -0.70 -18.31
N GLU A 249 -7.43 -1.06 -18.56
CA GLU A 249 -8.58 -0.17 -18.36
C GLU A 249 -8.81 0.12 -16.88
N THR A 250 -9.36 1.32 -16.60
CA THR A 250 -9.72 1.71 -15.23
C THR A 250 -11.12 1.19 -14.89
N THR A 251 -11.23 -0.13 -14.71
CA THR A 251 -12.47 -0.81 -14.33
C THR A 251 -12.20 -1.86 -13.25
N ALA A 252 -13.22 -2.17 -12.44
CA ALA A 252 -13.14 -3.25 -11.45
C ALA A 252 -12.89 -4.61 -12.13
N GLN A 253 -13.43 -4.81 -13.35
CA GLN A 253 -13.21 -5.99 -14.18
C GLN A 253 -11.74 -6.13 -14.58
N ALA A 254 -11.14 -5.08 -15.14
CA ALA A 254 -9.76 -5.12 -15.63
C ALA A 254 -8.75 -5.30 -14.49
N VAL A 255 -9.03 -4.77 -13.29
CA VAL A 255 -8.20 -5.01 -12.10
C VAL A 255 -8.30 -6.45 -11.63
N LEU A 256 -9.50 -7.06 -11.65
CA LEU A 256 -9.66 -8.48 -11.33
C LEU A 256 -8.89 -9.36 -12.32
N GLU A 257 -8.99 -9.07 -13.61
CA GLU A 257 -8.27 -9.79 -14.68
C GLU A 257 -6.74 -9.63 -14.54
N LEU A 258 -6.27 -8.45 -14.11
CA LEU A 258 -4.84 -8.19 -13.85
C LEU A 258 -4.30 -9.08 -12.73
N TYR A 259 -5.07 -9.34 -11.69
CA TYR A 259 -4.69 -10.27 -10.62
C TYR A 259 -4.79 -11.74 -11.05
N GLY A 260 -5.85 -12.07 -11.79
CA GLY A 260 -6.12 -13.40 -12.33
C GLY A 260 -6.83 -14.34 -11.34
N SER A 261 -7.60 -15.29 -11.90
CA SER A 261 -8.34 -16.30 -11.12
C SER A 261 -7.44 -17.34 -10.45
N GLU A 262 -6.18 -17.42 -10.83
CA GLU A 262 -5.20 -18.26 -10.13
C GLU A 262 -4.84 -17.71 -8.75
N LEU A 263 -4.90 -16.37 -8.58
CA LEU A 263 -4.58 -15.69 -7.33
C LEU A 263 -5.82 -15.37 -6.51
N ILE A 264 -6.92 -14.91 -7.15
CA ILE A 264 -8.13 -14.41 -6.49
C ILE A 264 -9.22 -15.48 -6.47
N ASP A 265 -9.75 -15.80 -5.29
CA ASP A 265 -10.91 -16.68 -5.10
C ASP A 265 -12.21 -15.88 -4.94
N GLY A 266 -12.14 -14.74 -4.25
CA GLY A 266 -13.27 -13.85 -3.99
C GLY A 266 -12.96 -12.40 -4.33
N TRP A 267 -13.93 -11.69 -4.92
CA TRP A 267 -13.76 -10.29 -5.31
C TRP A 267 -14.95 -9.43 -4.91
N LEU A 268 -14.71 -8.36 -4.15
CA LEU A 268 -15.72 -7.37 -3.79
C LEU A 268 -15.65 -6.19 -4.75
N VAL A 269 -16.81 -5.82 -5.29
CA VAL A 269 -16.98 -4.66 -6.17
C VAL A 269 -18.06 -3.74 -5.64
N ALA A 270 -18.10 -2.52 -6.14
CA ALA A 270 -19.21 -1.59 -5.89
C ALA A 270 -20.50 -2.09 -6.57
N GLU A 271 -21.67 -1.62 -6.10
CA GLU A 271 -22.96 -1.94 -6.72
C GLU A 271 -23.01 -1.47 -8.17
N GLU A 272 -22.35 -0.35 -8.48
CA GLU A 272 -22.21 0.19 -9.84
C GLU A 272 -21.45 -0.75 -10.79
N ASP A 273 -20.65 -1.66 -10.23
CA ASP A 273 -19.83 -2.63 -10.96
C ASP A 273 -20.38 -4.08 -10.86
N GLU A 274 -21.68 -4.28 -10.57
CA GLU A 274 -22.33 -5.59 -10.35
C GLU A 274 -22.12 -6.61 -11.50
N GLY A 275 -21.88 -6.12 -12.71
CA GLY A 275 -21.65 -6.97 -13.89
C GLY A 275 -20.28 -7.62 -13.99
N VAL A 276 -19.36 -7.35 -13.04
CA VAL A 276 -18.01 -7.91 -13.02
C VAL A 276 -18.05 -9.42 -12.78
N ALA A 277 -17.35 -10.19 -13.63
CA ALA A 277 -17.26 -11.64 -13.53
C ALA A 277 -15.93 -12.18 -14.07
N LEU A 278 -15.41 -13.22 -13.44
CA LEU A 278 -14.25 -13.98 -13.93
C LEU A 278 -14.45 -15.45 -13.55
N ASP A 279 -14.21 -16.35 -14.50
CA ASP A 279 -14.35 -17.78 -14.26
C ASP A 279 -13.46 -18.24 -13.12
N GLY A 280 -14.05 -18.97 -12.17
CA GLY A 280 -13.35 -19.45 -10.98
C GLY A 280 -13.30 -18.47 -9.82
N VAL A 281 -13.82 -17.23 -9.96
CA VAL A 281 -13.85 -16.22 -8.91
C VAL A 281 -15.28 -15.92 -8.46
N ARG A 282 -15.54 -15.95 -7.18
CA ARG A 282 -16.80 -15.52 -6.59
C ARG A 282 -16.80 -13.99 -6.46
N VAL A 283 -17.63 -13.31 -7.24
CA VAL A 283 -17.79 -11.85 -7.18
C VAL A 283 -19.02 -11.49 -6.36
N VAL A 284 -18.89 -10.47 -5.50
CA VAL A 284 -19.97 -9.92 -4.66
C VAL A 284 -20.00 -8.41 -4.83
N ALA A 285 -21.17 -7.88 -5.23
CA ALA A 285 -21.40 -6.44 -5.35
C ALA A 285 -22.03 -5.90 -4.05
N ARG A 286 -21.44 -4.85 -3.48
CA ARG A 286 -21.85 -4.18 -2.25
C ARG A 286 -21.33 -2.74 -2.23
N PRO A 287 -21.89 -1.85 -1.39
CA PRO A 287 -21.24 -0.56 -1.12
C PRO A 287 -19.82 -0.77 -0.56
N ILE A 288 -18.81 -0.29 -1.29
CA ILE A 288 -17.39 -0.43 -0.88
C ILE A 288 -16.71 0.92 -0.62
N LEU A 289 -17.48 2.00 -0.51
CA LEU A 289 -16.93 3.32 -0.18
C LEU A 289 -16.71 3.45 1.33
N MET A 290 -15.45 3.60 1.74
CA MET A 290 -15.03 3.75 3.14
C MET A 290 -15.12 5.21 3.58
N HIS A 291 -16.30 5.71 3.89
CA HIS A 291 -16.49 7.08 4.38
C HIS A 291 -16.13 7.22 5.88
N ASP A 292 -16.24 6.16 6.65
CA ASP A 292 -15.85 6.07 8.07
C ASP A 292 -15.34 4.66 8.45
N THR A 293 -15.07 4.46 9.73
CA THR A 293 -14.57 3.17 10.25
C THR A 293 -15.64 2.08 10.21
N ASP A 294 -16.90 2.42 10.41
CA ASP A 294 -18.00 1.44 10.43
C ASP A 294 -18.27 0.92 9.02
N ALA A 295 -18.29 1.80 8.01
CA ALA A 295 -18.37 1.40 6.61
C ALA A 295 -17.17 0.51 6.21
N ALA A 296 -15.96 0.86 6.62
CA ALA A 296 -14.78 0.03 6.37
C ALA A 296 -14.88 -1.33 7.08
N ALA A 297 -15.47 -1.39 8.29
CA ALA A 297 -15.68 -2.65 9.01
C ALA A 297 -16.75 -3.54 8.36
N ASP A 298 -17.81 -2.95 7.77
CA ASP A 298 -18.83 -3.69 7.03
C ASP A 298 -18.25 -4.33 5.76
N ILE A 299 -17.42 -3.59 5.04
CA ILE A 299 -16.69 -4.10 3.87
C ILE A 299 -15.75 -5.24 4.28
N ALA A 300 -15.02 -5.07 5.37
CA ALA A 300 -14.10 -6.08 5.87
C ALA A 300 -14.85 -7.35 6.33
N ARG A 301 -16.00 -7.23 7.00
CA ARG A 301 -16.85 -8.39 7.35
C ARG A 301 -17.31 -9.12 6.10
N THR A 302 -17.80 -8.41 5.10
CA THR A 302 -18.19 -9.01 3.81
C THR A 302 -17.02 -9.74 3.14
N ALA A 303 -15.80 -9.17 3.20
CA ALA A 303 -14.62 -9.84 2.66
C ALA A 303 -14.27 -11.13 3.42
N LEU A 304 -14.42 -11.13 4.75
CA LEU A 304 -14.19 -12.31 5.59
C LEU A 304 -15.28 -13.39 5.39
N ASP A 305 -16.55 -13.00 5.26
CA ASP A 305 -17.65 -13.91 4.95
C ASP A 305 -17.44 -14.56 3.57
N LEU A 306 -17.07 -13.74 2.58
CA LEU A 306 -16.72 -14.24 1.23
C LEU A 306 -15.55 -15.23 1.28
N ALA A 307 -14.54 -14.95 2.11
CA ALA A 307 -13.41 -15.88 2.29
C ALA A 307 -13.84 -17.24 2.84
N GLN A 308 -14.86 -17.28 3.71
CA GLN A 308 -15.41 -18.55 4.21
C GLN A 308 -16.20 -19.30 3.13
N GLU A 309 -16.89 -18.59 2.23
CA GLU A 309 -17.63 -19.19 1.11
C GLU A 309 -16.71 -19.83 0.08
N VAL A 310 -15.52 -19.23 -0.16
CA VAL A 310 -14.56 -19.64 -1.20
C VAL A 310 -13.35 -20.38 -0.63
N ALA A 311 -13.37 -20.77 0.63
CA ALA A 311 -12.26 -21.45 1.29
C ALA A 311 -11.79 -22.67 0.49
N ARG A 312 -10.48 -22.75 0.24
CA ARG A 312 -9.83 -23.86 -0.48
C ARG A 312 -9.61 -25.06 0.43
#